data_6806336948f3f4ff7a8f9dfa4e4cc0e7
#
_entry.id   6806336948f3f4ff7a8f9dfa4e4cc0e7
#
_cell.length_a   1.000
_cell.length_b   1.000
_cell.length_c   1.000
_cell.angle_alpha   90.00
_cell.angle_beta   90.00
_cell.angle_gamma   90.00
#
_symmetry.space_group_name_H-M   'P 1'
#
loop_
_entity.id
_entity.type
_entity.pdbx_description
1 polymer ?
#
loop_
_entity_poly.entity_id
_entity_poly.type
_entity_poly.pdbx_seq_one_letter_code
_entity_poly.pdbx_strand_id
1 'polypeptide(L)'
;IKLPDLQVLFEAKFLKAKELDVWVSMEVPEPITVYPIYPLDWVYVLSTILDHVIDQAQDSEQKYLSYAYFKDEDSQHFVVESSSTKEDSAITSDFSDPELKRVNTILSTYPNVNIVSNTRAGIYRLQIEIDMTKGGYNDY
;
A
#
# COMPACT_ATOMS: atom_id res chain seq x y z
N ILE A 1 -6.88 -12.23 4.90
CA ILE A 1 -7.84 -11.14 4.66
C ILE A 1 -9.19 -11.76 4.34
N LYS A 2 -10.23 -11.27 5.01
CA LYS A 2 -11.59 -11.78 4.77
C LYS A 2 -12.46 -10.80 4.00
N LEU A 3 -11.84 -9.92 3.23
CA LEU A 3 -12.55 -9.03 2.32
C LEU A 3 -12.28 -9.53 0.91
N PRO A 4 -13.26 -10.15 0.25
CA PRO A 4 -13.03 -10.84 -1.02
C PRO A 4 -12.40 -9.97 -2.10
N ASP A 5 -12.78 -8.71 -2.19
CA ASP A 5 -12.23 -7.82 -3.21
C ASP A 5 -10.75 -7.55 -2.98
N LEU A 6 -10.32 -7.41 -1.71
CA LEU A 6 -8.91 -7.23 -1.40
C LEU A 6 -8.12 -8.52 -1.61
N GLN A 7 -8.72 -9.66 -1.29
CA GLN A 7 -8.06 -10.95 -1.53
C GLN A 7 -7.76 -11.14 -3.01
N VAL A 8 -8.75 -10.88 -3.87
CA VAL A 8 -8.56 -10.98 -5.33
C VAL A 8 -7.50 -9.99 -5.80
N LEU A 9 -7.53 -8.77 -5.27
CA LEU A 9 -6.56 -7.74 -5.61
C LEU A 9 -5.13 -8.20 -5.29
N PHE A 10 -4.90 -8.66 -4.08
CA PHE A 10 -3.55 -9.07 -3.65
C PHE A 10 -3.06 -10.27 -4.45
N GLU A 11 -3.94 -11.24 -4.75
CA GLU A 11 -3.57 -12.37 -5.59
C GLU A 11 -3.16 -11.92 -7.00
N ALA A 12 -3.92 -11.01 -7.59
CA ALA A 12 -3.63 -10.51 -8.94
C ALA A 12 -2.28 -9.76 -8.96
N LYS A 13 -2.00 -8.93 -7.95
CA LYS A 13 -0.73 -8.20 -7.88
C LYS A 13 0.44 -9.12 -7.61
N PHE A 14 0.26 -10.14 -6.80
CA PHE A 14 1.29 -11.16 -6.58
C PHE A 14 1.66 -11.86 -7.89
N LEU A 15 0.66 -12.25 -8.69
CA LEU A 15 0.90 -12.88 -9.98
C LEU A 15 1.61 -11.93 -10.96
N LYS A 16 1.19 -10.67 -10.99
CA LYS A 16 1.85 -9.66 -11.82
C LYS A 16 3.33 -9.52 -11.46
N ALA A 17 3.64 -9.40 -10.16
CA ALA A 17 5.02 -9.29 -9.71
C ALA A 17 5.83 -10.53 -10.10
N LYS A 18 5.26 -11.70 -9.93
CA LYS A 18 5.92 -12.95 -10.28
C LYS A 18 6.24 -13.02 -11.77
N GLU A 19 5.31 -12.59 -12.62
CA GLU A 19 5.54 -12.55 -14.07
C GLU A 19 6.67 -11.60 -14.46
N LEU A 20 6.91 -10.57 -13.66
CA LEU A 20 7.98 -9.60 -13.87
C LEU A 20 9.25 -9.96 -13.11
N ASP A 21 9.34 -11.17 -12.56
CA ASP A 21 10.48 -11.65 -11.79
C ASP A 21 10.78 -10.80 -10.55
N VAL A 22 9.75 -10.18 -9.99
CA VAL A 22 9.86 -9.45 -8.73
C VAL A 22 9.55 -10.40 -7.58
N TRP A 23 10.45 -10.47 -6.60
CA TRP A 23 10.26 -11.32 -5.45
C TRP A 23 9.40 -10.60 -4.41
N VAL A 24 8.32 -11.26 -3.98
CA VAL A 24 7.34 -10.66 -3.07
C VAL A 24 7.34 -11.40 -1.74
N SER A 25 7.41 -10.62 -0.66
CA SER A 25 7.15 -11.09 0.69
C SER A 25 5.88 -10.41 1.21
N MET A 26 4.96 -11.19 1.74
CA MET A 26 3.68 -10.68 2.23
C MET A 26 3.47 -11.10 3.66
N GLU A 27 2.97 -10.17 4.48
CA GLU A 27 2.67 -10.44 5.87
C GLU A 27 1.29 -9.88 6.23
N VAL A 28 0.34 -10.78 6.48
CA VAL A 28 -1.01 -10.43 6.93
C VAL A 28 -1.33 -11.35 8.13
N PRO A 29 -0.83 -10.99 9.31
CA PRO A 29 -0.87 -11.89 10.47
C PRO A 29 -2.26 -12.16 11.00
N GLU A 30 -3.19 -11.25 10.85
CA GLU A 30 -4.55 -11.40 11.36
C GLU A 30 -5.58 -11.12 10.27
N PRO A 31 -6.75 -11.76 10.32
CA PRO A 31 -7.82 -11.45 9.37
C PRO A 31 -8.31 -10.01 9.54
N ILE A 32 -8.36 -9.27 8.43
CA ILE A 32 -8.97 -7.96 8.40
C ILE A 32 -10.35 -8.14 7.79
N THR A 33 -11.37 -7.72 8.53
CA THR A 33 -12.76 -7.98 8.19
C THR A 33 -13.57 -6.71 7.91
N VAL A 34 -12.97 -5.54 8.13
CA VAL A 34 -13.63 -4.24 8.00
C VAL A 34 -12.80 -3.36 7.07
N TYR A 35 -13.45 -2.77 6.07
CA TYR A 35 -12.80 -1.77 5.23
C TYR A 35 -12.51 -0.51 6.07
N PRO A 36 -11.29 0.04 5.97
CA PRO A 36 -10.95 1.22 6.78
C PRO A 36 -11.55 2.51 6.24
N ILE A 37 -11.79 2.56 4.93
CA ILE A 37 -12.41 3.69 4.24
C ILE A 37 -13.39 3.12 3.21
N TYR A 38 -14.02 3.99 2.43
CA TYR A 38 -14.94 3.53 1.39
C TYR A 38 -14.28 2.46 0.51
N PRO A 39 -14.91 1.30 0.31
CA PRO A 39 -14.27 0.15 -0.34
C PRO A 39 -13.69 0.43 -1.71
N LEU A 40 -14.40 1.17 -2.56
CA LEU A 40 -13.88 1.47 -3.90
C LEU A 40 -12.63 2.33 -3.83
N ASP A 41 -12.58 3.28 -2.91
CA ASP A 41 -11.38 4.09 -2.70
C ASP A 41 -10.21 3.26 -2.21
N TRP A 42 -10.46 2.35 -1.27
CA TRP A 42 -9.41 1.52 -0.71
C TRP A 42 -8.82 0.56 -1.74
N VAL A 43 -9.69 -0.08 -2.53
CA VAL A 43 -9.25 -0.96 -3.61
C VAL A 43 -8.42 -0.18 -4.63
N TYR A 44 -8.88 1.00 -5.03
CA TYR A 44 -8.14 1.83 -5.97
C TYR A 44 -6.77 2.23 -5.42
N VAL A 45 -6.74 2.70 -4.17
CA VAL A 45 -5.51 3.15 -3.51
C VAL A 45 -4.49 2.01 -3.45
N LEU A 46 -4.90 0.85 -2.95
CA LEU A 46 -3.99 -0.28 -2.82
C LEU A 46 -3.52 -0.79 -4.18
N SER A 47 -4.43 -0.86 -5.15
CA SER A 47 -4.07 -1.30 -6.50
C SER A 47 -3.02 -0.38 -7.13
N THR A 48 -3.22 0.92 -7.01
CA THR A 48 -2.31 1.91 -7.58
C THR A 48 -0.94 1.87 -6.91
N ILE A 49 -0.92 1.78 -5.58
CA ILE A 49 0.34 1.71 -4.84
C ILE A 49 1.10 0.44 -5.20
N LEU A 50 0.42 -0.70 -5.24
CA LEU A 50 1.08 -1.97 -5.56
C LEU A 50 1.65 -1.97 -6.97
N ASP A 51 0.91 -1.44 -7.95
CA ASP A 51 1.44 -1.32 -9.31
C ASP A 51 2.68 -0.43 -9.35
N HIS A 52 2.66 0.67 -8.63
CA HIS A 52 3.80 1.59 -8.59
C HIS A 52 5.04 0.94 -8.00
N VAL A 53 4.90 0.23 -6.88
CA VAL A 53 6.06 -0.41 -6.24
C VAL A 53 6.56 -1.63 -7.01
N ILE A 54 5.67 -2.35 -7.71
CA ILE A 54 6.08 -3.44 -8.59
C ILE A 54 6.94 -2.88 -9.72
N ASP A 55 6.53 -1.78 -10.34
CA ASP A 55 7.30 -1.15 -11.41
C ASP A 55 8.66 -0.66 -10.91
N GLN A 56 8.72 -0.06 -9.72
CA GLN A 56 9.98 0.36 -9.13
C GLN A 56 10.91 -0.82 -8.87
N ALA A 57 10.37 -1.88 -8.29
CA ALA A 57 11.16 -3.07 -7.99
C ALA A 57 11.69 -3.72 -9.27
N GLN A 58 10.88 -3.76 -10.33
CA GLN A 58 11.28 -4.33 -11.61
C GLN A 58 12.48 -3.59 -12.20
N ASP A 59 12.53 -2.28 -12.03
CA ASP A 59 13.62 -1.45 -12.56
C ASP A 59 14.89 -1.51 -11.73
N SER A 60 14.85 -2.11 -10.57
CA SER A 60 16.01 -2.23 -9.67
C SER A 60 16.72 -3.56 -9.87
N GLU A 61 17.96 -3.65 -9.38
CA GLU A 61 18.72 -4.89 -9.45
C GLU A 61 18.14 -5.99 -8.55
N GLN A 62 17.71 -5.61 -7.35
CA GLN A 62 17.25 -6.57 -6.34
C GLN A 62 15.88 -7.14 -6.66
N LYS A 63 15.06 -6.39 -7.37
CA LYS A 63 13.71 -6.81 -7.75
C LYS A 63 12.92 -7.35 -6.56
N TYR A 64 12.90 -6.60 -5.48
CA TYR A 64 12.33 -7.00 -4.21
C TYR A 64 11.16 -6.10 -3.81
N LEU A 65 10.12 -6.72 -3.28
CA LEU A 65 8.92 -6.05 -2.77
C LEU A 65 8.43 -6.78 -1.53
N SER A 66 8.11 -6.05 -0.49
CA SER A 66 7.40 -6.61 0.65
C SER A 66 6.24 -5.73 1.03
N TYR A 67 5.16 -6.32 1.52
CA TYR A 67 4.09 -5.56 2.10
C TYR A 67 3.49 -6.28 3.31
N ALA A 68 2.96 -5.48 4.22
CA ALA A 68 2.27 -5.96 5.40
C ALA A 68 0.95 -5.20 5.53
N TYR A 69 -0.11 -5.91 5.84
CA TYR A 69 -1.40 -5.33 6.11
C TYR A 69 -1.91 -5.92 7.43
N PHE A 70 -1.98 -5.09 8.45
CA PHE A 70 -2.28 -5.57 9.79
C PHE A 70 -3.10 -4.54 10.56
N LYS A 71 -3.69 -4.99 11.65
CA LYS A 71 -4.44 -4.12 12.54
C LYS A 71 -3.90 -4.26 13.97
N ASP A 72 -4.03 -3.19 14.71
CA ASP A 72 -3.92 -3.21 16.16
C ASP A 72 -5.29 -2.85 16.74
N GLU A 73 -5.33 -2.49 18.03
CA GLU A 73 -6.58 -2.20 18.73
C GLU A 73 -7.36 -1.06 18.09
N ASP A 74 -6.67 -0.02 17.65
CA ASP A 74 -7.27 1.25 17.23
C ASP A 74 -7.05 1.61 15.77
N SER A 75 -6.21 0.86 15.04
CA SER A 75 -5.77 1.27 13.71
C SER A 75 -5.61 0.10 12.76
N GLN A 76 -5.65 0.40 11.47
CA GLN A 76 -5.16 -0.49 10.42
C GLN A 76 -3.92 0.13 9.80
N HIS A 77 -2.99 -0.72 9.38
CA HIS A 77 -1.71 -0.30 8.82
C HIS A 77 -1.44 -1.06 7.53
N PHE A 78 -1.11 -0.33 6.49
CA PHE A 78 -0.60 -0.91 5.25
C PHE A 78 0.80 -0.35 5.03
N VAL A 79 1.79 -1.23 4.98
CA VAL A 79 3.19 -0.85 4.81
C VAL A 79 3.74 -1.60 3.61
N VAL A 80 4.35 -0.89 2.68
CA VAL A 80 4.97 -1.51 1.53
C VAL A 80 6.40 -0.98 1.39
N GLU A 81 7.31 -1.88 1.04
CA GLU A 81 8.70 -1.54 0.74
C GLU A 81 9.09 -2.18 -0.58
N SER A 82 9.88 -1.48 -1.38
CA SER A 82 10.42 -2.04 -2.59
C SER A 82 11.85 -1.58 -2.79
N SER A 83 12.64 -2.42 -3.46
CA SER A 83 13.91 -1.95 -3.98
C SER A 83 13.64 -0.83 -5.01
N SER A 84 14.55 0.12 -5.11
CA SER A 84 14.34 1.32 -5.92
C SER A 84 15.67 1.84 -6.42
N THR A 85 15.65 2.45 -7.61
CA THR A 85 16.79 3.17 -8.16
C THR A 85 16.78 4.65 -7.79
N LYS A 86 15.74 5.10 -7.08
CA LYS A 86 15.60 6.51 -6.73
C LYS A 86 16.59 6.93 -5.66
N GLU A 87 16.92 8.22 -5.68
CA GLU A 87 17.77 8.83 -4.66
C GLU A 87 17.04 8.92 -3.32
N ASP A 88 17.83 9.05 -2.25
CA ASP A 88 17.28 9.21 -0.90
C ASP A 88 16.37 10.43 -0.83
N SER A 89 15.26 10.25 -0.13
CA SER A 89 14.25 11.29 0.01
C SER A 89 13.51 11.04 1.32
N ALA A 90 13.13 12.12 2.00
CA ALA A 90 12.36 12.04 3.24
C ALA A 90 11.03 12.78 3.09
N ILE A 91 10.40 12.66 1.93
CA ILE A 91 9.18 13.38 1.61
C ILE A 91 7.99 12.64 2.18
N THR A 92 7.13 13.34 2.91
CA THR A 92 6.01 12.74 3.61
C THR A 92 4.71 12.77 2.83
N SER A 93 4.51 13.74 1.94
CA SER A 93 3.23 13.87 1.23
C SER A 93 3.35 14.48 -0.15
N ASP A 94 4.56 14.69 -0.64
CA ASP A 94 4.77 15.26 -1.97
C ASP A 94 5.10 14.13 -2.94
N PHE A 95 4.08 13.71 -3.67
CA PHE A 95 4.23 12.66 -4.68
C PHE A 95 4.35 13.32 -6.05
N SER A 96 5.51 13.16 -6.69
CA SER A 96 5.72 13.69 -8.04
C SER A 96 5.02 12.86 -9.11
N ASP A 97 4.77 11.59 -8.84
CA ASP A 97 4.07 10.69 -9.75
C ASP A 97 2.58 11.04 -9.80
N PRO A 98 1.98 11.23 -11.00
CA PRO A 98 0.58 11.62 -11.09
C PRO A 98 -0.40 10.64 -10.46
N GLU A 99 -0.12 9.33 -10.52
CA GLU A 99 -0.99 8.32 -9.92
C GLU A 99 -0.93 8.37 -8.41
N LEU A 100 0.26 8.56 -7.84
CA LEU A 100 0.40 8.70 -6.39
C LEU A 100 -0.19 10.03 -5.90
N LYS A 101 -0.15 11.09 -6.72
CA LYS A 101 -0.84 12.33 -6.40
C LYS A 101 -2.34 12.09 -6.27
N ARG A 102 -2.92 11.29 -7.16
CA ARG A 102 -4.33 10.96 -7.09
C ARG A 102 -4.67 10.17 -5.83
N VAL A 103 -3.81 9.21 -5.48
CA VAL A 103 -3.94 8.46 -4.22
C VAL A 103 -3.94 9.42 -3.04
N ASN A 104 -2.99 10.34 -2.99
CA ASN A 104 -2.92 11.31 -1.92
C ASN A 104 -4.15 12.21 -1.87
N THR A 105 -4.66 12.62 -3.02
CA THR A 105 -5.88 13.42 -3.09
C THR A 105 -7.08 12.67 -2.52
N ILE A 106 -7.24 11.39 -2.86
CA ILE A 106 -8.32 10.57 -2.32
C ILE A 106 -8.18 10.43 -0.81
N LEU A 107 -6.99 10.07 -0.34
CA LEU A 107 -6.77 9.83 1.09
C LEU A 107 -6.91 11.11 1.92
N SER A 108 -6.62 12.27 1.34
CA SER A 108 -6.75 13.55 2.04
C SER A 108 -8.20 13.92 2.36
N THR A 109 -9.18 13.26 1.73
CA THR A 109 -10.59 13.45 2.08
C THR A 109 -10.99 12.72 3.36
N TYR A 110 -10.12 11.86 3.87
CA TYR A 110 -10.37 11.08 5.08
C TYR A 110 -9.51 11.64 6.22
N PRO A 111 -10.10 12.29 7.22
CA PRO A 111 -9.35 12.93 8.31
C PRO A 111 -8.62 11.93 9.21
N ASN A 112 -9.02 10.66 9.18
CA ASN A 112 -8.45 9.61 10.00
C ASN A 112 -7.33 8.84 9.31
N VAL A 113 -6.89 9.27 8.13
CA VAL A 113 -5.86 8.59 7.35
C VAL A 113 -4.59 9.43 7.31
N ASN A 114 -3.46 8.78 7.53
CA ASN A 114 -2.14 9.39 7.38
C ASN A 114 -1.30 8.54 6.43
N ILE A 115 -0.62 9.20 5.48
CA ILE A 115 0.25 8.52 4.52
C ILE A 115 1.62 9.21 4.51
N VAL A 116 2.68 8.40 4.59
CA VAL A 116 4.05 8.88 4.51
C VAL A 116 4.85 7.96 3.61
N SER A 117 5.86 8.53 2.95
CA SER A 117 6.78 7.74 2.13
C SER A 117 8.18 8.30 2.20
N ASN A 118 9.17 7.44 2.01
CA ASN A 118 10.56 7.86 1.88
C ASN A 118 11.34 6.86 1.04
N THR A 119 12.51 7.26 0.58
CA THR A 119 13.47 6.39 -0.05
C THR A 119 14.80 6.55 0.69
N ARG A 120 15.39 5.43 1.10
CA ARG A 120 16.68 5.44 1.79
C ARG A 120 17.48 4.21 1.42
N ALA A 121 18.72 4.43 1.00
CA ALA A 121 19.65 3.35 0.68
C ALA A 121 19.09 2.32 -0.30
N GLY A 122 18.41 2.80 -1.34
CA GLY A 122 17.85 1.94 -2.37
C GLY A 122 16.55 1.24 -1.99
N ILE A 123 15.93 1.61 -0.88
CA ILE A 123 14.64 1.07 -0.43
C ILE A 123 13.61 2.19 -0.37
N TYR A 124 12.53 2.03 -1.12
CA TYR A 124 11.36 2.89 -1.05
C TYR A 124 10.38 2.28 -0.04
N ARG A 125 9.88 3.11 0.86
CA ARG A 125 8.88 2.69 1.85
C ARG A 125 7.71 3.64 1.84
N LEU A 126 6.50 3.10 1.81
CA LEU A 126 5.26 3.85 1.92
C LEU A 126 4.40 3.21 3.01
N GLN A 127 3.83 4.03 3.87
CA GLN A 127 3.01 3.57 4.98
C GLN A 127 1.72 4.36 5.04
N ILE A 128 0.61 3.64 5.17
CA ILE A 128 -0.72 4.22 5.40
C ILE A 128 -1.20 3.74 6.76
N GLU A 129 -1.57 4.68 7.61
CA GLU A 129 -2.17 4.39 8.90
C GLU A 129 -3.58 4.96 8.94
N ILE A 130 -4.54 4.14 9.33
CA ILE A 130 -5.93 4.55 9.43
C ILE A 130 -6.40 4.37 10.86
N ASP A 131 -6.81 5.47 11.50
CA ASP A 131 -7.40 5.44 12.83
C ASP A 131 -8.81 4.89 12.72
N MET A 132 -9.07 3.79 13.42
CA MET A 132 -10.34 3.07 13.39
C MET A 132 -11.21 3.33 14.60
N THR A 133 -10.86 4.29 15.45
CA THR A 133 -11.62 4.56 16.67
C THR A 133 -13.05 5.01 16.39
N LYS A 134 -13.32 5.51 15.18
CA LYS A 134 -14.65 5.90 14.75
C LYS A 134 -15.32 4.84 13.86
N GLY A 135 -14.80 3.60 13.87
CA GLY A 135 -15.29 2.51 13.05
C GLY A 135 -14.79 2.57 11.62
N GLY A 136 -15.26 1.63 10.80
CA GLY A 136 -14.91 1.54 9.40
C GLY A 136 -16.14 1.31 8.53
N TYR A 137 -15.93 0.89 7.29
CA TYR A 137 -17.01 0.61 6.33
C TYR A 137 -17.23 -0.89 6.24
N ASN A 138 -18.29 -1.39 6.85
CA ASN A 138 -18.57 -2.82 6.89
C ASN A 138 -20.01 -3.18 6.48
N ASP A 139 -20.78 -2.26 5.95
CA ASP A 139 -22.19 -2.42 5.62
C ASP A 139 -22.42 -2.59 4.12
N TYR A 140 -21.72 -3.52 3.51
CA TYR A 140 -21.82 -3.74 2.07
C TYR A 140 -22.28 -5.12 1.72
#